data_a6f395dc681ea860e623bbee9e85f802
#
_entry.id   a6f395dc681ea860e623bbee9e85f802
#
_cell.length_a   1.000
_cell.length_b   1.000
_cell.length_c   1.000
_cell.angle_alpha   90.00
_cell.angle_beta   90.00
_cell.angle_gamma   90.00
#
_symmetry.space_group_name_H-M   'P 1'
#
loop_
_entity.id
_entity.type
_entity.pdbx_description
1 polymer ?
#
loop_
_entity_poly.entity_id
_entity_poly.type
_entity_poly.pdbx_seq_one_letter_code
_entity_poly.pdbx_strand_id
1 'polypeptide(L)'
;MTVIMSSYRLRRSASPTRHLPTEKIESVDRLTSIGRIARARAQRELKRLAAEIAEHDRRYYQEDAPSISDAQYDALRARNAALEARFPELVRPDSPSRRVGAAPARGFAKVQHRVPMLSLDDAFSDEDVERFVDRVRRRIGLDKGPIDFTAEPKIDGLSLSLRYEAGRLVSGSTRGDGVEGEDVTANVRTLTDVPDRLRGTAIPEICEIRGEVYMTKPEFLALNERQRASGKRFFANPRNAAAGSLRQLDPSITASRPLGFFAYAWGEMSRMPADTQSGMEKWFAGRGFKTNPLTRICRSASALLAFHHAIELKRGTLVYDIDGVVYKVDRIDWQERLGLSPAAPAGRWRTNLRLRRRLRSSRGSPFRSAAPAR
;
A
#
# COMPACT_ATOMS: atom_id res chain seq x y z
N MET A 1 -4.55 -8.71 -11.60
CA MET A 1 -3.66 -7.55 -11.79
C MET A 1 -4.27 -6.33 -11.16
N THR A 2 -3.55 -5.69 -10.28
CA THR A 2 -4.02 -4.58 -9.45
C THR A 2 -3.14 -3.37 -9.69
N VAL A 3 -3.73 -2.18 -9.73
CA VAL A 3 -3.06 -0.91 -10.06
C VAL A 3 -3.39 0.13 -9.02
N ILE A 4 -2.40 0.88 -8.58
CA ILE A 4 -2.54 2.01 -7.66
C ILE A 4 -2.16 3.30 -8.38
N MET A 5 -2.97 4.34 -8.24
CA MET A 5 -2.71 5.66 -8.77
C MET A 5 -2.49 6.68 -7.66
N SER A 6 -1.34 7.35 -7.67
CA SER A 6 -0.92 8.39 -6.71
C SER A 6 -0.98 9.78 -7.35
N SER A 7 -1.43 10.82 -6.64
CA SER A 7 -1.63 12.16 -7.21
C SER A 7 -0.35 12.99 -7.29
N TYR A 8 0.14 13.24 -8.50
CA TYR A 8 1.16 14.24 -8.77
C TYR A 8 0.64 15.24 -9.81
N ARG A 9 0.38 16.50 -9.43
CA ARG A 9 0.04 17.58 -10.38
C ARG A 9 1.29 18.33 -10.80
N LEU A 10 1.63 18.24 -12.08
CA LEU A 10 2.42 19.28 -12.75
C LEU A 10 1.53 20.54 -12.89
N ARG A 11 1.80 21.59 -12.10
CA ARG A 11 1.20 22.90 -12.36
C ARG A 11 1.71 23.42 -13.69
N ARG A 12 0.82 23.55 -14.68
CA ARG A 12 1.03 24.51 -15.78
C ARG A 12 0.85 25.91 -15.18
N SER A 13 1.93 26.65 -15.00
CA SER A 13 1.90 28.05 -14.63
C SER A 13 1.82 28.88 -15.90
N ALA A 14 0.74 29.67 -16.03
CA ALA A 14 0.78 30.90 -16.80
C ALA A 14 1.57 31.93 -15.98
N SER A 15 2.52 32.63 -16.64
CA SER A 15 3.44 33.60 -16.07
C SER A 15 2.73 34.82 -15.50
N PRO A 16 3.37 35.67 -14.61
CA PRO A 16 4.56 36.42 -14.98
C PRO A 16 5.67 36.51 -13.90
N THR A 17 6.86 36.67 -14.42
CA THR A 17 8.14 37.16 -13.88
C THR A 17 8.18 37.69 -12.46
N ARG A 18 8.93 36.99 -11.57
CA ARG A 18 9.85 37.56 -10.57
C ARG A 18 10.92 36.54 -10.20
N HIS A 19 12.17 36.98 -10.20
CA HIS A 19 13.36 36.21 -9.80
C HIS A 19 13.19 35.61 -8.40
N LEU A 20 13.46 34.30 -8.28
CA LEU A 20 13.76 33.55 -7.05
C LEU A 20 14.76 32.42 -7.35
N PRO A 21 15.55 31.97 -6.36
CA PRO A 21 16.84 31.33 -6.57
C PRO A 21 16.78 29.87 -7.05
N THR A 22 17.88 29.43 -7.61
CA THR A 22 18.22 28.24 -8.37
C THR A 22 18.24 26.88 -7.63
N GLU A 23 17.29 26.54 -6.79
CA GLU A 23 17.28 25.20 -6.13
C GLU A 23 16.28 24.17 -6.71
N LYS A 24 15.58 24.47 -7.80
CA LYS A 24 14.48 23.63 -8.32
C LYS A 24 14.78 22.79 -9.56
N ILE A 25 16.02 22.74 -10.05
CA ILE A 25 16.36 22.10 -11.34
C ILE A 25 17.05 20.73 -11.18
N GLU A 26 17.45 20.33 -9.97
CA GLU A 26 18.22 19.08 -9.81
C GLU A 26 17.44 17.76 -9.91
N SER A 27 16.11 17.75 -9.80
CA SER A 27 15.34 16.51 -9.75
C SER A 27 15.00 15.92 -11.13
N VAL A 28 14.88 16.74 -12.16
CA VAL A 28 14.55 16.30 -13.54
C VAL A 28 15.79 15.84 -14.28
N ASP A 29 16.95 16.48 -14.02
CA ASP A 29 18.23 16.12 -14.64
C ASP A 29 18.78 14.75 -14.21
N ARG A 30 18.40 14.23 -13.04
CA ARG A 30 18.87 12.93 -12.55
C ARG A 30 18.27 11.74 -13.29
N LEU A 31 17.05 11.86 -13.81
CA LEU A 31 16.42 10.79 -14.63
C LEU A 31 16.96 10.76 -16.06
N THR A 32 17.30 11.91 -16.63
CA THR A 32 17.85 12.02 -17.99
C THR A 32 19.31 11.56 -18.11
N SER A 33 20.05 11.47 -16.99
CA SER A 33 21.48 11.10 -17.00
C SER A 33 21.76 9.59 -17.09
N ILE A 34 20.74 8.72 -16.99
CA ILE A 34 20.92 7.25 -17.04
C ILE A 34 21.49 6.80 -18.39
N GLY A 35 21.16 7.50 -19.46
CA GLY A 35 21.64 7.20 -20.82
C GLY A 35 23.16 7.17 -21.01
N ARG A 36 23.92 7.81 -20.12
CA ARG A 36 25.40 7.95 -20.21
C ARG A 36 26.17 7.35 -19.02
N ILE A 37 25.51 6.61 -18.13
CA ILE A 37 26.17 6.01 -16.96
C ILE A 37 27.02 4.82 -17.40
N ALA A 38 28.29 4.83 -17.04
CA ALA A 38 29.19 3.68 -17.21
C ALA A 38 28.79 2.53 -16.26
N ARG A 39 28.92 1.27 -16.71
CA ARG A 39 28.56 0.05 -15.96
C ARG A 39 29.13 0.04 -14.53
N ALA A 40 30.40 0.37 -14.34
CA ALA A 40 31.03 0.41 -13.01
C ALA A 40 30.40 1.45 -12.07
N ARG A 41 29.92 2.58 -12.60
CA ARG A 41 29.20 3.60 -11.84
C ARG A 41 27.80 3.10 -11.46
N ALA A 42 27.09 2.46 -12.41
CA ALA A 42 25.77 1.85 -12.16
C ALA A 42 25.85 0.78 -11.06
N GLN A 43 26.86 -0.08 -11.08
CA GLN A 43 27.06 -1.10 -10.04
C GLN A 43 27.27 -0.49 -8.64
N ARG A 44 28.10 0.56 -8.53
CA ARG A 44 28.30 1.27 -7.24
C ARG A 44 27.02 1.94 -6.76
N GLU A 45 26.29 2.56 -7.69
CA GLU A 45 25.05 3.25 -7.36
C GLU A 45 23.95 2.27 -6.92
N LEU A 46 23.79 1.12 -7.60
CA LEU A 46 22.86 0.05 -7.17
C LEU A 46 23.20 -0.48 -5.78
N LYS A 47 24.50 -0.67 -5.47
CA LYS A 47 24.90 -1.08 -4.11
C LYS A 47 24.52 -0.04 -3.05
N ARG A 48 24.75 1.25 -3.33
CA ARG A 48 24.39 2.36 -2.42
C ARG A 48 22.86 2.43 -2.23
N LEU A 49 22.10 2.41 -3.34
CA LEU A 49 20.64 2.48 -3.30
C LEU A 49 20.02 1.31 -2.53
N ALA A 50 20.55 0.08 -2.72
CA ALA A 50 20.07 -1.08 -1.98
C ALA A 50 20.25 -0.92 -0.46
N ALA A 51 21.40 -0.41 -0.02
CA ALA A 51 21.67 -0.16 1.42
C ALA A 51 20.80 0.98 1.97
N GLU A 52 20.66 2.07 1.23
CA GLU A 52 19.90 3.26 1.63
C GLU A 52 18.38 2.95 1.73
N ILE A 53 17.83 2.25 0.73
CA ILE A 53 16.44 1.81 0.74
C ILE A 53 16.19 0.83 1.89
N ALA A 54 17.09 -0.14 2.13
CA ALA A 54 16.94 -1.10 3.22
C ALA A 54 16.95 -0.42 4.61
N GLU A 55 17.76 0.63 4.78
CA GLU A 55 17.76 1.42 6.03
C GLU A 55 16.45 2.20 6.20
N HIS A 56 15.92 2.80 5.12
CA HIS A 56 14.62 3.48 5.16
C HIS A 56 13.47 2.51 5.39
N ASP A 57 13.52 1.29 4.81
CA ASP A 57 12.58 0.21 5.09
C ASP A 57 12.59 -0.18 6.57
N ARG A 58 13.78 -0.35 7.15
CA ARG A 58 13.93 -0.68 8.59
C ARG A 58 13.31 0.40 9.47
N ARG A 59 13.63 1.67 9.23
CA ARG A 59 13.08 2.80 9.99
C ARG A 59 11.57 2.92 9.83
N TYR A 60 11.08 2.68 8.63
CA TYR A 60 9.65 2.80 8.32
C TYR A 60 8.83 1.64 8.89
N TYR A 61 9.29 0.39 8.67
CA TYR A 61 8.52 -0.81 9.03
C TYR A 61 8.79 -1.35 10.43
N GLN A 62 10.00 -1.15 10.98
CA GLN A 62 10.38 -1.70 12.30
C GLN A 62 10.39 -0.65 13.39
N GLU A 63 10.77 0.58 13.11
CA GLU A 63 10.95 1.64 14.11
C GLU A 63 9.81 2.68 14.12
N ASP A 64 8.89 2.64 13.15
CA ASP A 64 7.84 3.64 12.95
C ASP A 64 8.40 5.09 12.96
N ALA A 65 9.66 5.28 12.50
CA ALA A 65 10.41 6.52 12.53
C ALA A 65 11.03 6.87 11.18
N PRO A 66 10.19 7.14 10.13
CA PRO A 66 10.70 7.51 8.81
C PRO A 66 11.55 8.77 8.88
N SER A 67 12.73 8.74 8.24
CA SER A 67 13.68 9.86 8.19
C SER A 67 13.61 10.66 6.89
N ILE A 68 12.90 10.16 5.90
CA ILE A 68 12.66 10.83 4.62
C ILE A 68 11.17 10.86 4.30
N SER A 69 10.77 11.78 3.42
CA SER A 69 9.40 11.79 2.90
C SER A 69 9.19 10.61 1.95
N ASP A 70 7.94 10.21 1.81
CA ASP A 70 7.56 9.16 0.87
C ASP A 70 7.97 9.48 -0.58
N ALA A 71 7.89 10.77 -1.00
CA ALA A 71 8.35 11.19 -2.32
C ALA A 71 9.86 11.00 -2.51
N GLN A 72 10.67 11.20 -1.47
CA GLN A 72 12.10 10.92 -1.50
C GLN A 72 12.38 9.42 -1.56
N TYR A 73 11.65 8.63 -0.79
CA TYR A 73 11.75 7.17 -0.84
C TYR A 73 11.37 6.61 -2.22
N ASP A 74 10.28 7.09 -2.84
CA ASP A 74 9.89 6.68 -4.19
C ASP A 74 10.94 7.06 -5.25
N ALA A 75 11.57 8.23 -5.11
CA ALA A 75 12.65 8.63 -6.00
C ALA A 75 13.85 7.68 -5.93
N LEU A 76 14.20 7.19 -4.73
CA LEU A 76 15.25 6.16 -4.57
C LEU A 76 14.85 4.86 -5.25
N ARG A 77 13.63 4.39 -5.06
CA ARG A 77 13.12 3.15 -5.68
C ARG A 77 13.02 3.27 -7.20
N ALA A 78 12.50 4.37 -7.71
CA ALA A 78 12.43 4.63 -9.16
C ALA A 78 13.84 4.66 -9.79
N ARG A 79 14.81 5.28 -9.12
CA ARG A 79 16.20 5.31 -9.57
C ARG A 79 16.83 3.92 -9.60
N ASN A 80 16.59 3.09 -8.57
CA ASN A 80 17.06 1.70 -8.54
C ASN A 80 16.46 0.90 -9.70
N ALA A 81 15.13 0.96 -9.89
CA ALA A 81 14.44 0.25 -10.96
C ALA A 81 14.92 0.66 -12.35
N ALA A 82 15.16 1.96 -12.59
CA ALA A 82 15.66 2.46 -13.87
C ALA A 82 17.09 1.99 -14.18
N LEU A 83 17.96 1.87 -13.17
CA LEU A 83 19.29 1.31 -13.32
C LEU A 83 19.24 -0.20 -13.59
N GLU A 84 18.39 -0.94 -12.90
CA GLU A 84 18.20 -2.38 -13.12
C GLU A 84 17.61 -2.70 -14.49
N ALA A 85 16.68 -1.88 -14.98
CA ALA A 85 16.12 -2.03 -16.32
C ALA A 85 17.18 -1.83 -17.42
N ARG A 86 18.14 -0.92 -17.20
CA ARG A 86 19.23 -0.66 -18.14
C ARG A 86 20.36 -1.68 -18.06
N PHE A 87 20.63 -2.23 -16.87
CA PHE A 87 21.70 -3.18 -16.60
C PHE A 87 21.14 -4.43 -15.89
N PRO A 88 20.35 -5.27 -16.59
CA PRO A 88 19.71 -6.43 -15.96
C PRO A 88 20.72 -7.41 -15.34
N GLU A 89 21.93 -7.46 -15.87
CA GLU A 89 23.02 -8.30 -15.37
C GLU A 89 23.61 -7.82 -14.03
N LEU A 90 23.32 -6.58 -13.62
CA LEU A 90 23.76 -6.00 -12.35
C LEU A 90 22.70 -6.12 -11.24
N VAL A 91 21.55 -6.71 -11.52
CA VAL A 91 20.48 -6.92 -10.52
C VAL A 91 20.99 -7.84 -9.42
N ARG A 92 21.05 -7.32 -8.20
CA ARG A 92 21.60 -8.03 -7.04
C ARG A 92 20.57 -8.95 -6.39
N PRO A 93 20.99 -10.04 -5.71
CA PRO A 93 20.09 -10.89 -4.92
C PRO A 93 19.37 -10.12 -3.81
N ASP A 94 20.02 -9.11 -3.22
CA ASP A 94 19.52 -8.24 -2.16
C ASP A 94 18.83 -6.96 -2.67
N SER A 95 18.51 -6.90 -3.97
CA SER A 95 17.87 -5.73 -4.57
C SER A 95 16.53 -5.39 -3.92
N PRO A 96 16.26 -4.10 -3.65
CA PRO A 96 14.95 -3.63 -3.19
C PRO A 96 13.80 -3.99 -4.13
N SER A 97 14.07 -4.19 -5.43
CA SER A 97 13.06 -4.63 -6.39
C SER A 97 12.58 -6.07 -6.17
N ARG A 98 13.36 -6.86 -5.43
CA ARG A 98 13.07 -8.27 -5.10
C ARG A 98 12.50 -8.47 -3.70
N ARG A 99 12.42 -7.42 -2.89
CA ARG A 99 11.92 -7.46 -1.51
C ARG A 99 10.73 -6.54 -1.33
N VAL A 100 9.83 -6.94 -0.44
CA VAL A 100 8.66 -6.15 -0.05
C VAL A 100 8.68 -6.00 1.46
N GLY A 101 8.64 -4.75 1.95
CA GLY A 101 8.65 -4.47 3.38
C GLY A 101 9.98 -4.76 4.07
N ALA A 102 9.94 -4.93 5.38
CA ALA A 102 11.08 -5.28 6.22
C ALA A 102 10.83 -6.60 6.98
N ALA A 103 11.90 -7.23 7.44
CA ALA A 103 11.80 -8.40 8.30
C ALA A 103 10.98 -8.08 9.57
N PRO A 104 10.20 -9.06 10.11
CA PRO A 104 9.40 -8.88 11.32
C PRO A 104 10.22 -8.38 12.51
N ALA A 105 9.61 -7.54 13.36
CA ALA A 105 10.24 -7.02 14.56
C ALA A 105 10.51 -8.14 15.58
N ARG A 106 11.46 -7.91 16.48
CA ARG A 106 11.75 -8.84 17.58
C ARG A 106 10.63 -8.80 18.63
N GLY A 107 10.26 -9.97 19.18
CA GLY A 107 9.28 -10.09 20.26
C GLY A 107 7.96 -10.73 19.85
N PHE A 108 7.64 -10.80 18.56
CA PHE A 108 6.50 -11.54 18.02
C PHE A 108 6.92 -12.87 17.40
N ALA A 109 6.07 -13.90 17.54
CA ALA A 109 6.19 -15.11 16.73
C ALA A 109 6.05 -14.77 15.25
N LYS A 110 6.63 -15.60 14.39
CA LYS A 110 6.62 -15.40 12.94
C LYS A 110 5.59 -16.30 12.30
N VAL A 111 4.86 -15.76 11.32
CA VAL A 111 3.87 -16.50 10.52
C VAL A 111 4.26 -16.42 9.05
N GLN A 112 4.40 -17.59 8.41
CA GLN A 112 4.62 -17.64 6.97
C GLN A 112 3.31 -17.50 6.21
N HIS A 113 3.27 -16.59 5.22
CA HIS A 113 2.13 -16.42 4.34
C HIS A 113 2.12 -17.54 3.30
N ARG A 114 1.08 -18.39 3.30
CA ARG A 114 0.93 -19.44 2.27
C ARG A 114 0.79 -18.86 0.87
N VAL A 115 0.13 -17.70 0.79
CA VAL A 115 0.07 -16.86 -0.42
C VAL A 115 0.82 -15.59 -0.11
N PRO A 116 1.92 -15.25 -0.81
CA PRO A 116 2.68 -14.04 -0.53
C PRO A 116 1.85 -12.76 -0.58
N MET A 117 2.14 -11.81 0.30
CA MET A 117 1.53 -10.48 0.33
C MET A 117 2.37 -9.51 -0.50
N LEU A 118 2.20 -9.56 -1.81
CA LEU A 118 3.00 -8.81 -2.77
C LEU A 118 2.73 -7.31 -2.73
N SER A 119 3.69 -6.52 -3.21
CA SER A 119 3.53 -5.09 -3.48
C SER A 119 2.69 -4.84 -4.72
N LEU A 120 2.27 -3.60 -4.89
CA LEU A 120 1.49 -3.13 -6.03
C LEU A 120 2.40 -2.30 -6.96
N ASP A 121 2.24 -2.39 -8.29
CA ASP A 121 2.94 -1.54 -9.26
C ASP A 121 2.40 -0.09 -9.20
N ASP A 122 3.22 0.88 -9.57
CA ASP A 122 2.90 2.29 -9.44
C ASP A 122 2.59 2.96 -10.80
N ALA A 123 1.51 3.78 -10.89
CA ALA A 123 1.26 4.74 -11.95
C ALA A 123 1.52 6.17 -11.46
N PHE A 124 2.22 6.91 -12.27
CA PHE A 124 2.57 8.29 -11.97
C PHE A 124 1.90 9.29 -12.93
N SER A 125 1.25 8.80 -13.98
CA SER A 125 0.57 9.62 -14.98
C SER A 125 -0.70 8.97 -15.50
N ASP A 126 -1.52 9.76 -16.18
CA ASP A 126 -2.75 9.30 -16.81
C ASP A 126 -2.46 8.29 -17.92
N GLU A 127 -1.36 8.51 -18.66
CA GLU A 127 -0.88 7.61 -19.72
C GLU A 127 -0.45 6.24 -19.14
N ASP A 128 0.02 6.19 -17.89
CA ASP A 128 0.32 4.92 -17.21
C ASP A 128 -0.95 4.09 -17.02
N VAL A 129 -2.07 4.73 -16.67
CA VAL A 129 -3.36 4.05 -16.51
C VAL A 129 -3.88 3.55 -17.86
N GLU A 130 -3.76 4.36 -18.92
CA GLU A 130 -4.14 3.94 -20.27
C GLU A 130 -3.30 2.75 -20.71
N ARG A 131 -1.96 2.82 -20.58
CA ARG A 131 -1.06 1.70 -20.88
C ARG A 131 -1.35 0.46 -20.05
N PHE A 132 -1.80 0.63 -18.81
CA PHE A 132 -2.23 -0.48 -17.98
C PHE A 132 -3.46 -1.17 -18.56
N VAL A 133 -4.53 -0.42 -18.89
CA VAL A 133 -5.75 -0.98 -19.49
C VAL A 133 -5.44 -1.69 -20.79
N ASP A 134 -4.63 -1.08 -21.67
CA ASP A 134 -4.23 -1.69 -22.95
C ASP A 134 -3.41 -2.96 -22.76
N ARG A 135 -2.55 -3.01 -21.76
CA ARG A 135 -1.74 -4.18 -21.42
C ARG A 135 -2.61 -5.32 -20.87
N VAL A 136 -3.58 -5.01 -20.02
CA VAL A 136 -4.59 -5.98 -19.56
C VAL A 136 -5.31 -6.55 -20.76
N ARG A 137 -5.85 -5.69 -21.65
CA ARG A 137 -6.59 -6.06 -22.85
C ARG A 137 -5.80 -7.03 -23.73
N ARG A 138 -4.57 -6.68 -24.06
CA ARG A 138 -3.68 -7.53 -24.89
C ARG A 138 -3.40 -8.88 -24.24
N ARG A 139 -3.15 -8.91 -22.92
CA ARG A 139 -2.80 -10.16 -22.21
C ARG A 139 -3.96 -11.14 -22.07
N ILE A 140 -5.18 -10.63 -21.92
CA ILE A 140 -6.38 -11.49 -21.88
C ILE A 140 -6.90 -11.85 -23.27
N GLY A 141 -6.31 -11.27 -24.33
CA GLY A 141 -6.72 -11.52 -25.72
C GLY A 141 -8.10 -10.93 -26.05
N LEU A 142 -8.43 -9.78 -25.51
CA LEU A 142 -9.71 -9.11 -25.73
C LEU A 142 -9.53 -7.96 -26.73
N ASP A 143 -9.90 -8.17 -27.99
CA ASP A 143 -9.76 -7.15 -29.05
C ASP A 143 -10.70 -5.97 -28.84
N LYS A 144 -11.95 -6.22 -28.44
CA LYS A 144 -13.00 -5.21 -28.23
C LYS A 144 -13.82 -5.53 -26.98
N GLY A 145 -14.53 -4.53 -26.47
CA GLY A 145 -15.43 -4.68 -25.33
C GLY A 145 -14.89 -4.08 -24.02
N PRO A 146 -15.75 -3.88 -23.03
CA PRO A 146 -15.38 -3.33 -21.75
C PRO A 146 -14.59 -4.35 -20.92
N ILE A 147 -13.70 -3.84 -20.06
CA ILE A 147 -13.07 -4.59 -19.00
C ILE A 147 -13.54 -3.95 -17.70
N ASP A 148 -14.17 -4.73 -16.83
CA ASP A 148 -14.59 -4.25 -15.53
C ASP A 148 -13.39 -4.25 -14.58
N PHE A 149 -13.18 -3.11 -13.93
CA PHE A 149 -12.19 -2.91 -12.87
C PHE A 149 -12.91 -2.47 -11.61
N THR A 150 -12.52 -2.99 -10.46
CA THR A 150 -12.79 -2.34 -9.19
C THR A 150 -11.78 -1.21 -8.97
N ALA A 151 -12.27 -0.05 -8.54
CA ALA A 151 -11.47 1.10 -8.14
C ALA A 151 -11.79 1.45 -6.69
N GLU A 152 -10.80 1.48 -5.83
CA GLU A 152 -10.96 1.70 -4.38
C GLU A 152 -9.94 2.69 -3.85
N PRO A 153 -10.24 3.47 -2.77
CA PRO A 153 -9.24 4.26 -2.07
C PRO A 153 -8.18 3.36 -1.47
N LYS A 154 -6.90 3.72 -1.63
CA LYS A 154 -5.80 3.08 -0.94
C LYS A 154 -5.69 3.64 0.47
N ILE A 155 -6.22 2.90 1.43
CA ILE A 155 -6.13 3.27 2.85
C ILE A 155 -4.66 3.30 3.27
N ASP A 156 -4.29 4.35 4.00
CA ASP A 156 -2.94 4.48 4.57
C ASP A 156 -2.92 3.95 6.00
N GLY A 157 -2.61 2.66 6.13
CA GLY A 157 -2.63 1.90 7.36
C GLY A 157 -1.58 0.80 7.42
N LEU A 158 -1.86 -0.27 8.12
CA LEU A 158 -1.04 -1.48 8.22
C LEU A 158 -1.79 -2.67 7.63
N SER A 159 -1.20 -3.31 6.62
CA SER A 159 -1.80 -4.50 6.00
C SER A 159 -1.79 -5.69 6.96
N LEU A 160 -2.93 -6.36 7.04
CA LEU A 160 -3.18 -7.50 7.92
C LEU A 160 -3.74 -8.67 7.12
N SER A 161 -3.29 -9.89 7.45
CA SER A 161 -3.84 -11.15 6.97
C SER A 161 -4.51 -11.89 8.12
N LEU A 162 -5.77 -12.30 7.93
CA LEU A 162 -6.63 -12.97 8.90
C LEU A 162 -6.97 -14.36 8.38
N ARG A 163 -6.53 -15.39 9.09
CA ARG A 163 -6.84 -16.79 8.74
C ARG A 163 -8.03 -17.28 9.56
N TYR A 164 -9.02 -17.79 8.87
CA TYR A 164 -10.17 -18.47 9.44
C TYR A 164 -10.17 -19.94 9.02
N GLU A 165 -10.48 -20.82 9.98
CA GLU A 165 -10.72 -22.23 9.74
C GLU A 165 -12.10 -22.61 10.29
N ALA A 166 -12.90 -23.28 9.50
CA ALA A 166 -14.31 -23.57 9.80
C ALA A 166 -15.08 -22.33 10.30
N GLY A 167 -14.75 -21.14 9.71
CA GLY A 167 -15.33 -19.86 10.04
C GLY A 167 -14.87 -19.22 11.36
N ARG A 168 -13.89 -19.79 12.08
CA ARG A 168 -13.31 -19.23 13.31
C ARG A 168 -11.94 -18.60 13.03
N LEU A 169 -11.69 -17.43 13.60
CA LEU A 169 -10.38 -16.77 13.52
C LEU A 169 -9.33 -17.61 14.27
N VAL A 170 -8.33 -18.11 13.52
CA VAL A 170 -7.23 -18.90 14.08
C VAL A 170 -5.93 -18.13 14.17
N SER A 171 -5.65 -17.24 13.21
CA SER A 171 -4.47 -16.38 13.27
C SER A 171 -4.67 -15.05 12.55
N GLY A 172 -3.96 -14.03 13.05
CA GLY A 172 -3.81 -12.72 12.40
C GLY A 172 -2.34 -12.36 12.32
N SER A 173 -1.87 -11.95 11.15
CA SER A 173 -0.47 -11.61 10.93
C SER A 173 -0.30 -10.33 10.12
N THR A 174 0.75 -9.56 10.45
CA THR A 174 1.16 -8.41 9.63
C THR A 174 1.73 -8.88 8.29
N ARG A 175 1.85 -7.98 7.31
CA ARG A 175 2.45 -8.30 6.03
C ARG A 175 3.93 -8.71 6.14
N GLY A 176 4.67 -8.09 7.07
CA GLY A 176 6.11 -8.25 7.18
C GLY A 176 6.84 -7.94 5.87
N ASP A 177 7.71 -8.86 5.43
CA ASP A 177 8.42 -8.77 4.15
C ASP A 177 7.61 -9.32 2.95
N GLY A 178 6.35 -9.69 3.19
CA GLY A 178 5.45 -10.27 2.20
C GLY A 178 5.49 -11.79 2.12
N VAL A 179 6.48 -12.44 2.68
CA VAL A 179 6.60 -13.90 2.83
C VAL A 179 6.38 -14.32 4.27
N GLU A 180 6.91 -13.55 5.22
CA GLU A 180 6.80 -13.77 6.65
C GLU A 180 6.34 -12.50 7.36
N GLY A 181 5.34 -12.61 8.25
CA GLY A 181 4.80 -11.53 9.07
C GLY A 181 4.90 -11.81 10.57
N GLU A 182 4.51 -10.83 11.38
CA GLU A 182 4.42 -10.95 12.85
C GLU A 182 3.07 -11.56 13.23
N ASP A 183 3.07 -12.52 14.15
CA ASP A 183 1.83 -13.01 14.75
C ASP A 183 1.26 -11.96 15.71
N VAL A 184 0.15 -11.39 15.33
CA VAL A 184 -0.59 -10.38 16.12
C VAL A 184 -1.99 -10.88 16.47
N THR A 185 -2.20 -12.20 16.52
CA THR A 185 -3.51 -12.82 16.73
C THR A 185 -4.22 -12.31 17.99
N ALA A 186 -3.48 -12.24 19.10
CA ALA A 186 -4.05 -11.74 20.37
C ALA A 186 -4.52 -10.27 20.26
N ASN A 187 -3.76 -9.44 19.56
CA ASN A 187 -4.08 -8.03 19.31
C ASN A 187 -5.29 -7.90 18.37
N VAL A 188 -5.30 -8.68 17.30
CA VAL A 188 -6.40 -8.70 16.31
C VAL A 188 -7.75 -9.04 16.94
N ARG A 189 -7.78 -9.97 17.89
CA ARG A 189 -9.01 -10.36 18.61
C ARG A 189 -9.62 -9.21 19.42
N THR A 190 -8.86 -8.14 19.66
CA THR A 190 -9.39 -6.94 20.35
C THR A 190 -10.06 -5.95 19.38
N LEU A 191 -9.91 -6.12 18.07
CA LEU A 191 -10.48 -5.22 17.06
C LEU A 191 -11.96 -5.53 16.82
N THR A 192 -12.83 -4.57 17.06
CA THR A 192 -14.30 -4.73 16.91
C THR A 192 -14.73 -4.95 15.45
N ASP A 193 -13.93 -4.50 14.47
CA ASP A 193 -14.20 -4.66 13.04
C ASP A 193 -13.72 -6.02 12.49
N VAL A 194 -13.08 -6.85 13.32
CA VAL A 194 -12.63 -8.20 12.96
C VAL A 194 -13.50 -9.22 13.71
N PRO A 195 -14.37 -9.96 13.02
CA PRO A 195 -15.21 -10.94 13.70
C PRO A 195 -14.40 -12.18 14.12
N ASP A 196 -14.52 -12.62 15.36
CA ASP A 196 -13.96 -13.91 15.82
C ASP A 196 -14.56 -15.11 15.08
N ARG A 197 -15.79 -14.95 14.56
CA ARG A 197 -16.49 -15.94 13.76
C ARG A 197 -17.18 -15.29 12.57
N LEU A 198 -16.93 -15.83 11.37
CA LEU A 198 -17.59 -15.38 10.15
C LEU A 198 -19.11 -15.64 10.21
N ARG A 199 -19.89 -14.66 9.76
CA ARG A 199 -21.36 -14.74 9.74
C ARG A 199 -21.86 -15.52 8.53
N GLY A 200 -23.07 -16.07 8.65
CA GLY A 200 -23.80 -16.73 7.56
C GLY A 200 -23.37 -18.18 7.32
N THR A 201 -23.82 -18.73 6.18
CA THR A 201 -23.61 -20.12 5.77
C THR A 201 -22.66 -20.22 4.59
N ALA A 202 -22.35 -21.47 4.16
CA ALA A 202 -21.49 -21.76 3.02
C ALA A 202 -20.10 -21.09 3.10
N ILE A 203 -19.53 -21.03 4.32
CA ILE A 203 -18.20 -20.53 4.57
C ILE A 203 -17.19 -21.59 4.08
N PRO A 204 -16.16 -21.21 3.30
CA PRO A 204 -15.07 -22.12 2.96
C PRO A 204 -14.37 -22.64 4.22
N GLU A 205 -13.85 -23.86 4.19
CA GLU A 205 -13.17 -24.45 5.35
C GLU A 205 -11.94 -23.63 5.75
N ILE A 206 -11.18 -23.16 4.76
CA ILE A 206 -10.06 -22.25 4.95
C ILE A 206 -10.38 -20.94 4.22
N CYS A 207 -10.27 -19.81 4.94
CA CYS A 207 -10.42 -18.48 4.42
C CYS A 207 -9.30 -17.57 4.96
N GLU A 208 -8.46 -17.04 4.09
CA GLU A 208 -7.53 -15.98 4.44
C GLU A 208 -8.04 -14.65 3.90
N ILE A 209 -8.44 -13.74 4.79
CA ILE A 209 -9.01 -12.43 4.45
C ILE A 209 -7.96 -11.38 4.75
N ARG A 210 -7.70 -10.50 3.78
CA ARG A 210 -6.69 -9.44 3.87
C ARG A 210 -7.33 -8.08 3.85
N GLY A 211 -6.76 -7.17 4.62
CA GLY A 211 -7.29 -5.83 4.74
C GLY A 211 -6.28 -4.85 5.31
N GLU A 212 -6.74 -3.64 5.59
CA GLU A 212 -5.91 -2.59 6.18
C GLU A 212 -6.46 -2.22 7.55
N VAL A 213 -5.60 -2.30 8.57
CA VAL A 213 -5.84 -1.69 9.89
C VAL A 213 -5.48 -0.22 9.80
N TYR A 214 -6.38 0.64 10.23
CA TYR A 214 -6.19 2.09 10.18
C TYR A 214 -6.66 2.78 11.45
N MET A 215 -6.22 4.01 11.65
CA MET A 215 -6.72 4.91 12.69
C MET A 215 -7.34 6.13 12.02
N THR A 216 -8.49 6.58 12.50
CA THR A 216 -9.11 7.79 11.96
C THR A 216 -8.33 9.03 12.39
N LYS A 217 -8.46 10.12 11.62
CA LYS A 217 -7.81 11.41 11.93
C LYS A 217 -8.18 11.98 13.31
N PRO A 218 -9.47 12.00 13.71
CA PRO A 218 -9.86 12.44 15.06
C PRO A 218 -9.23 11.59 16.16
N GLU A 219 -9.21 10.27 15.99
CA GLU A 219 -8.68 9.33 16.98
C GLU A 219 -7.15 9.45 17.10
N PHE A 220 -6.46 9.66 15.96
CA PHE A 220 -5.03 9.94 15.96
C PHE A 220 -4.68 11.22 16.73
N LEU A 221 -5.46 12.31 16.53
CA LEU A 221 -5.26 13.55 17.28
C LEU A 221 -5.49 13.34 18.77
N ALA A 222 -6.58 12.68 19.14
CA ALA A 222 -6.89 12.37 20.53
C ALA A 222 -5.82 11.45 21.19
N LEU A 223 -5.27 10.49 20.42
CA LEU A 223 -4.17 9.66 20.90
C LEU A 223 -2.91 10.49 21.17
N ASN A 224 -2.53 11.36 20.25
CA ASN A 224 -1.35 12.21 20.44
C ASN A 224 -1.50 13.21 21.59
N GLU A 225 -2.71 13.72 21.85
CA GLU A 225 -2.97 14.53 23.06
C GLU A 225 -2.76 13.71 24.35
N ARG A 226 -3.23 12.46 24.41
CA ARG A 226 -2.97 11.57 25.54
C ARG A 226 -1.47 11.25 25.69
N GLN A 227 -0.73 11.05 24.59
CA GLN A 227 0.72 10.85 24.62
C GLN A 227 1.44 12.08 25.19
N ARG A 228 1.02 13.30 24.77
CA ARG A 228 1.55 14.56 25.29
C ARG A 228 1.32 14.68 26.80
N ALA A 229 0.10 14.46 27.26
CA ALA A 229 -0.25 14.52 28.69
C ALA A 229 0.56 13.54 29.54
N SER A 230 0.97 12.42 28.94
CA SER A 230 1.76 11.36 29.62
C SER A 230 3.27 11.49 29.41
N GLY A 231 3.78 12.55 28.76
CA GLY A 231 5.20 12.74 28.45
C GLY A 231 5.77 11.70 27.49
N LYS A 232 4.91 11.00 26.73
CA LYS A 232 5.33 9.96 25.79
C LYS A 232 5.56 10.55 24.39
N ARG A 233 6.29 9.80 23.55
CA ARG A 233 6.58 10.17 22.16
C ARG A 233 5.29 10.21 21.32
N PHE A 234 5.18 11.21 20.42
CA PHE A 234 4.07 11.33 19.47
C PHE A 234 4.24 10.39 18.27
N PHE A 235 3.13 9.96 17.72
CA PHE A 235 3.10 9.34 16.42
C PHE A 235 3.14 10.41 15.31
N ALA A 236 3.91 10.13 14.26
CA ALA A 236 4.11 11.09 13.16
C ALA A 236 2.87 11.24 12.26
N ASN A 237 2.09 10.17 12.11
CA ASN A 237 0.89 10.13 11.25
C ASN A 237 -0.06 9.01 11.72
N PRO A 238 -1.33 8.97 11.22
CA PRO A 238 -2.32 7.94 11.56
C PRO A 238 -1.85 6.52 11.25
N ARG A 239 -1.09 6.30 10.17
CA ARG A 239 -0.54 5.01 9.81
C ARG A 239 0.42 4.48 10.87
N ASN A 240 1.39 5.30 11.31
CA ASN A 240 2.34 4.92 12.36
C ASN A 240 1.62 4.70 13.70
N ALA A 241 0.59 5.48 13.98
CA ALA A 241 -0.25 5.29 15.16
C ALA A 241 -1.01 3.95 15.11
N ALA A 242 -1.56 3.57 13.94
CA ALA A 242 -2.22 2.28 13.75
C ALA A 242 -1.22 1.13 13.87
N ALA A 243 -0.08 1.19 13.19
CA ALA A 243 0.97 0.18 13.22
C ALA A 243 1.52 -0.02 14.65
N GLY A 244 1.91 1.06 15.32
CA GLY A 244 2.41 1.02 16.70
C GLY A 244 1.34 0.61 17.72
N SER A 245 0.04 0.84 17.44
CA SER A 245 -1.05 0.39 18.31
C SER A 245 -1.39 -1.09 18.13
N LEU A 246 -1.26 -1.63 16.90
CA LEU A 246 -1.49 -3.05 16.65
C LEU A 246 -0.31 -3.90 17.13
N ARG A 247 0.92 -3.46 16.95
CA ARG A 247 2.14 -4.19 17.31
C ARG A 247 2.54 -3.93 18.77
N GLN A 248 1.67 -4.29 19.72
CA GLN A 248 1.91 -4.24 21.15
C GLN A 248 2.06 -5.65 21.71
N LEU A 249 3.07 -5.88 22.54
CA LEU A 249 3.27 -7.17 23.22
C LEU A 249 2.14 -7.46 24.20
N ASP A 250 1.55 -6.41 24.79
CA ASP A 250 0.35 -6.50 25.64
C ASP A 250 -0.89 -6.14 24.80
N PRO A 251 -1.77 -7.10 24.47
CA PRO A 251 -2.99 -6.86 23.72
C PRO A 251 -3.97 -5.88 24.36
N SER A 252 -3.89 -5.68 25.69
CA SER A 252 -4.74 -4.71 26.39
C SER A 252 -4.47 -3.28 25.95
N ILE A 253 -3.25 -2.98 25.56
CA ILE A 253 -2.87 -1.68 24.97
C ILE A 253 -3.57 -1.53 23.62
N THR A 254 -3.54 -2.56 22.76
CA THR A 254 -4.26 -2.55 21.47
C THR A 254 -5.77 -2.37 21.69
N ALA A 255 -6.34 -3.08 22.66
CA ALA A 255 -7.77 -2.95 23.01
C ALA A 255 -8.18 -1.52 23.41
N SER A 256 -7.25 -0.76 24.00
CA SER A 256 -7.47 0.65 24.37
C SER A 256 -7.38 1.63 23.19
N ARG A 257 -7.03 1.15 21.99
CA ARG A 257 -6.82 1.95 20.78
C ARG A 257 -7.99 1.80 19.81
N PRO A 258 -8.54 2.90 19.31
CA PRO A 258 -9.65 2.87 18.35
C PRO A 258 -9.13 2.56 16.93
N LEU A 259 -8.89 1.27 16.65
CA LEU A 259 -8.44 0.79 15.36
C LEU A 259 -9.64 0.31 14.54
N GLY A 260 -9.71 0.74 13.26
CA GLY A 260 -10.63 0.24 12.26
C GLY A 260 -9.96 -0.77 11.32
N PHE A 261 -10.78 -1.57 10.64
CA PHE A 261 -10.32 -2.53 9.63
C PHE A 261 -11.22 -2.52 8.40
N PHE A 262 -10.62 -2.43 7.20
CA PHE A 262 -11.30 -2.65 5.92
C PHE A 262 -10.76 -3.89 5.23
N ALA A 263 -11.63 -4.86 4.92
CA ALA A 263 -11.29 -6.00 4.08
C ALA A 263 -11.29 -5.59 2.60
N TYR A 264 -10.26 -6.00 1.83
CA TYR A 264 -10.13 -5.63 0.42
C TYR A 264 -9.57 -6.75 -0.50
N ALA A 265 -9.04 -7.83 0.09
CA ALA A 265 -8.43 -8.92 -0.67
C ALA A 265 -8.48 -10.23 0.11
N TRP A 266 -7.94 -11.28 -0.47
CA TRP A 266 -7.82 -12.59 0.13
C TRP A 266 -6.45 -13.21 -0.14
N GLY A 267 -6.11 -14.22 0.63
CA GLY A 267 -4.97 -15.11 0.42
C GLY A 267 -5.45 -16.52 0.07
N GLU A 268 -5.12 -17.51 0.93
CA GLU A 268 -5.55 -18.89 0.76
C GLU A 268 -7.06 -19.04 0.96
N MET A 269 -7.74 -19.65 -0.02
CA MET A 269 -9.15 -20.01 0.05
C MET A 269 -9.32 -21.47 -0.36
N SER A 270 -9.97 -22.31 0.48
CA SER A 270 -10.27 -23.69 0.10
C SER A 270 -11.31 -23.79 -1.01
N ARG A 271 -12.13 -22.77 -1.17
CA ARG A 271 -13.09 -22.57 -2.26
C ARG A 271 -13.37 -21.09 -2.43
N MET A 272 -13.31 -20.59 -3.66
CA MET A 272 -13.66 -19.20 -3.95
C MET A 272 -15.18 -18.99 -3.80
N PRO A 273 -15.61 -18.02 -2.98
CA PRO A 273 -17.03 -17.70 -2.79
C PRO A 273 -17.64 -16.89 -3.94
N ALA A 274 -16.83 -16.25 -4.76
CA ALA A 274 -17.25 -15.45 -5.91
C ALA A 274 -16.18 -15.53 -7.01
N ASP A 275 -16.55 -15.19 -8.23
CA ASP A 275 -15.71 -15.17 -9.43
C ASP A 275 -15.28 -13.76 -9.86
N THR A 276 -15.65 -12.74 -9.05
CA THR A 276 -15.25 -11.35 -9.26
C THR A 276 -14.72 -10.71 -7.97
N GLN A 277 -13.84 -9.71 -8.12
CA GLN A 277 -13.33 -8.90 -7.01
C GLN A 277 -14.47 -8.21 -6.26
N SER A 278 -15.39 -7.60 -6.99
CA SER A 278 -16.59 -6.96 -6.42
C SER A 278 -17.54 -7.95 -5.73
N GLY A 279 -17.62 -9.18 -6.23
CA GLY A 279 -18.33 -10.29 -5.59
C GLY A 279 -17.69 -10.69 -4.26
N MET A 280 -16.35 -10.76 -4.21
CA MET A 280 -15.60 -11.03 -2.99
C MET A 280 -15.79 -9.93 -1.95
N GLU A 281 -15.81 -8.65 -2.34
CA GLU A 281 -16.07 -7.55 -1.41
C GLU A 281 -17.48 -7.63 -0.79
N LYS A 282 -18.50 -7.96 -1.60
CA LYS A 282 -19.85 -8.24 -1.10
C LYS A 282 -19.87 -9.44 -0.15
N TRP A 283 -19.09 -10.47 -0.46
CA TRP A 283 -18.97 -11.64 0.38
C TRP A 283 -18.33 -11.26 1.73
N PHE A 284 -17.25 -10.47 1.76
CA PHE A 284 -16.64 -9.99 3.01
C PHE A 284 -17.65 -9.22 3.87
N ALA A 285 -18.40 -8.30 3.27
CA ALA A 285 -19.44 -7.55 3.96
C ALA A 285 -20.50 -8.49 4.57
N GLY A 286 -20.93 -9.51 3.82
CA GLY A 286 -21.86 -10.54 4.32
C GLY A 286 -21.28 -11.45 5.42
N ARG A 287 -19.94 -11.48 5.59
CA ARG A 287 -19.26 -12.24 6.66
C ARG A 287 -19.00 -11.40 7.91
N GLY A 288 -19.34 -10.13 7.91
CA GLY A 288 -19.23 -9.24 9.05
C GLY A 288 -18.08 -8.26 9.01
N PHE A 289 -17.35 -8.20 7.90
CA PHE A 289 -16.30 -7.21 7.69
C PHE A 289 -16.85 -5.90 7.15
N LYS A 290 -16.19 -4.80 7.47
CA LYS A 290 -16.34 -3.55 6.74
C LYS A 290 -15.53 -3.61 5.45
N THR A 291 -16.10 -3.14 4.34
CA THR A 291 -15.43 -2.87 3.07
C THR A 291 -15.51 -1.37 2.77
N ASN A 292 -14.65 -0.85 1.91
CA ASN A 292 -14.65 0.60 1.66
C ASN A 292 -15.89 1.01 0.84
N PRO A 293 -16.75 1.90 1.37
CA PRO A 293 -18.00 2.29 0.70
C PRO A 293 -17.77 3.13 -0.56
N LEU A 294 -16.55 3.62 -0.80
CA LEU A 294 -16.19 4.39 -1.97
C LEU A 294 -15.74 3.53 -3.14
N THR A 295 -15.62 2.21 -2.98
CA THR A 295 -15.30 1.29 -4.07
C THR A 295 -16.32 1.39 -5.21
N ARG A 296 -15.84 1.40 -6.46
CA ARG A 296 -16.66 1.52 -7.68
C ARG A 296 -16.18 0.56 -8.76
N ILE A 297 -17.11 0.14 -9.62
CA ILE A 297 -16.79 -0.53 -10.89
C ILE A 297 -16.56 0.54 -11.96
N CYS A 298 -15.42 0.45 -12.63
CA CYS A 298 -15.01 1.30 -13.75
C CYS A 298 -14.77 0.44 -14.98
N ARG A 299 -15.22 0.89 -16.18
CA ARG A 299 -15.20 0.10 -17.42
C ARG A 299 -14.27 0.65 -18.51
N SER A 300 -13.50 1.68 -18.19
CA SER A 300 -12.55 2.31 -19.12
C SER A 300 -11.44 3.02 -18.37
N ALA A 301 -10.33 3.34 -19.04
CA ALA A 301 -9.26 4.16 -18.48
C ALA A 301 -9.77 5.53 -18.02
N SER A 302 -10.64 6.16 -18.82
CA SER A 302 -11.24 7.46 -18.46
C SER A 302 -12.10 7.38 -17.19
N ALA A 303 -12.84 6.29 -16.98
CA ALA A 303 -13.61 6.08 -15.75
C ALA A 303 -12.69 5.86 -14.52
N LEU A 304 -11.56 5.16 -14.69
CA LEU A 304 -10.54 4.99 -13.65
C LEU A 304 -9.92 6.34 -13.26
N LEU A 305 -9.58 7.17 -14.24
CA LEU A 305 -9.04 8.51 -14.04
C LEU A 305 -10.05 9.45 -13.37
N ALA A 306 -11.32 9.40 -13.80
CA ALA A 306 -12.39 10.16 -13.18
C ALA A 306 -12.60 9.75 -11.71
N PHE A 307 -12.53 8.45 -11.39
CA PHE A 307 -12.57 7.97 -10.01
C PHE A 307 -11.40 8.51 -9.19
N HIS A 308 -10.18 8.44 -9.70
CA HIS A 308 -9.00 8.98 -9.04
C HIS A 308 -9.20 10.47 -8.69
N HIS A 309 -9.63 11.28 -9.67
CA HIS A 309 -9.85 12.69 -9.47
C HIS A 309 -10.94 12.97 -8.43
N ALA A 310 -12.04 12.19 -8.45
CA ALA A 310 -13.11 12.32 -7.46
C ALA A 310 -12.62 12.00 -6.03
N ILE A 311 -11.77 10.97 -5.87
CA ILE A 311 -11.16 10.62 -4.58
C ILE A 311 -10.16 11.69 -4.13
N GLU A 312 -9.37 12.25 -5.05
CA GLU A 312 -8.45 13.35 -4.75
C GLU A 312 -9.18 14.56 -4.15
N LEU A 313 -10.30 14.95 -4.74
CA LEU A 313 -11.15 16.04 -4.22
C LEU A 313 -11.73 15.72 -2.83
N LYS A 314 -12.09 14.47 -2.58
CA LYS A 314 -12.66 14.03 -1.29
C LYS A 314 -11.63 13.79 -0.20
N ARG A 315 -10.33 13.70 -0.52
CA ARG A 315 -9.28 13.31 0.42
C ARG A 315 -9.29 14.12 1.73
N GLY A 316 -9.49 15.44 1.62
CA GLY A 316 -9.52 16.34 2.79
C GLY A 316 -10.67 16.08 3.76
N THR A 317 -11.79 15.54 3.27
CA THR A 317 -13.01 15.27 4.04
C THR A 317 -13.11 13.84 4.57
N LEU A 318 -12.24 12.94 4.11
CA LEU A 318 -12.23 11.57 4.61
C LEU A 318 -11.73 11.54 6.05
N VAL A 319 -12.39 10.73 6.88
CA VAL A 319 -12.03 10.55 8.30
C VAL A 319 -10.75 9.72 8.50
N TYR A 320 -10.25 9.06 7.47
CA TYR A 320 -9.00 8.31 7.43
C TYR A 320 -8.08 8.85 6.34
N ASP A 321 -6.78 8.60 6.45
CA ASP A 321 -5.82 8.95 5.42
C ASP A 321 -5.81 7.91 4.30
N ILE A 322 -5.54 8.39 3.09
CA ILE A 322 -5.36 7.57 1.89
C ILE A 322 -4.08 7.97 1.16
N ASP A 323 -3.46 6.99 0.54
CA ASP A 323 -2.19 7.10 -0.18
C ASP A 323 -2.37 7.10 -1.71
N GLY A 324 -3.61 7.03 -2.18
CA GLY A 324 -3.97 6.99 -3.59
C GLY A 324 -5.23 6.17 -3.82
N VAL A 325 -5.30 5.55 -4.99
CA VAL A 325 -6.37 4.62 -5.38
C VAL A 325 -5.77 3.31 -5.90
N VAL A 326 -6.52 2.23 -5.76
CA VAL A 326 -6.14 0.90 -6.24
C VAL A 326 -7.12 0.48 -7.32
N TYR A 327 -6.60 -0.02 -8.44
CA TYR A 327 -7.39 -0.62 -9.50
C TYR A 327 -7.11 -2.12 -9.60
N LYS A 328 -8.16 -2.92 -9.68
CA LYS A 328 -8.07 -4.37 -9.84
C LYS A 328 -8.97 -4.78 -11.01
N VAL A 329 -8.52 -5.71 -11.83
CA VAL A 329 -9.41 -6.36 -12.81
C VAL A 329 -10.50 -7.08 -12.03
N ASP A 330 -11.77 -6.88 -12.36
CA ASP A 330 -12.87 -7.40 -11.56
C ASP A 330 -12.97 -8.93 -11.63
N ARG A 331 -12.82 -9.53 -12.83
CA ARG A 331 -12.86 -10.99 -13.02
C ARG A 331 -11.62 -11.68 -12.44
N ILE A 332 -11.82 -12.66 -11.57
CA ILE A 332 -10.76 -13.39 -10.88
C ILE A 332 -9.99 -14.31 -11.85
N ASP A 333 -10.68 -14.99 -12.77
CA ASP A 333 -10.04 -15.82 -13.80
C ASP A 333 -9.10 -15.00 -14.72
N TRP A 334 -9.44 -13.73 -14.96
CA TRP A 334 -8.55 -12.82 -15.68
C TRP A 334 -7.37 -12.36 -14.82
N GLN A 335 -7.60 -12.14 -13.52
CA GLN A 335 -6.48 -11.86 -12.61
C GLN A 335 -5.47 -13.01 -12.61
N GLU A 336 -5.92 -14.25 -12.58
CA GLU A 336 -5.07 -15.45 -12.62
C GLU A 336 -4.30 -15.55 -13.94
N ARG A 337 -4.97 -15.37 -15.09
CA ARG A 337 -4.32 -15.34 -16.41
C ARG A 337 -3.27 -14.23 -16.55
N LEU A 338 -3.49 -13.10 -15.91
CA LEU A 338 -2.57 -11.97 -15.87
C LEU A 338 -1.35 -12.23 -14.97
N GLY A 339 -1.33 -13.33 -14.24
CA GLY A 339 -0.18 -13.78 -13.46
C GLY A 339 -0.24 -13.37 -11.99
N LEU A 340 -1.44 -13.20 -11.43
CA LEU A 340 -1.67 -13.06 -9.99
C LEU A 340 -1.74 -14.41 -9.28
N SER A 341 -1.42 -15.52 -9.96
CA SER A 341 -1.38 -16.82 -9.33
C SER A 341 -0.25 -16.90 -8.30
N PRO A 342 -0.56 -17.39 -7.08
CA PRO A 342 0.41 -17.53 -6.00
C PRO A 342 1.48 -18.61 -6.25
N ALA A 343 1.34 -19.39 -7.30
CA ALA A 343 2.18 -20.55 -7.60
C ALA A 343 3.19 -20.27 -8.72
N ALA A 344 4.12 -19.33 -8.52
CA ALA A 344 5.35 -19.31 -9.29
C ALA A 344 6.46 -19.89 -8.41
N PRO A 345 7.16 -20.97 -8.82
CA PRO A 345 8.28 -21.49 -8.05
C PRO A 345 9.37 -20.44 -7.91
N ALA A 346 10.05 -20.46 -6.76
CA ALA A 346 11.16 -19.60 -6.43
C ALA A 346 12.13 -19.48 -7.61
N GLY A 347 12.26 -18.24 -8.17
CA GLY A 347 13.23 -17.97 -9.22
C GLY A 347 12.72 -17.26 -10.49
N ARG A 348 11.40 -17.16 -10.73
CA ARG A 348 10.84 -16.38 -11.84
C ARG A 348 9.82 -15.38 -11.32
N TRP A 349 10.30 -14.21 -10.93
CA TRP A 349 9.49 -13.02 -10.70
C TRP A 349 8.91 -12.58 -12.05
N ARG A 350 7.66 -12.91 -12.31
CA ARG A 350 6.91 -12.23 -13.36
C ARG A 350 6.47 -10.90 -12.77
N THR A 351 6.87 -9.83 -13.40
CA THR A 351 6.53 -8.46 -13.06
C THR A 351 5.01 -8.32 -13.08
N ASN A 352 4.37 -8.40 -11.93
CA ASN A 352 2.98 -8.05 -11.76
C ASN A 352 2.91 -6.53 -11.85
N LEU A 353 2.26 -6.03 -12.87
CA LEU A 353 2.12 -4.60 -13.10
C LEU A 353 1.05 -4.03 -12.18
N ARG A 354 1.50 -3.22 -11.26
CA ARG A 354 0.72 -2.50 -10.27
C ARG A 354 1.15 -1.04 -10.30
N LEU A 355 0.23 -0.15 -10.43
CA LEU A 355 0.48 1.27 -10.66
C LEU A 355 0.01 2.10 -9.45
N ARG A 356 0.86 2.97 -8.88
CA ARG A 356 0.57 3.81 -7.72
C ARG A 356 0.72 5.29 -8.04
N ARG A 357 -0.28 6.11 -7.74
CA ARG A 357 -0.19 7.56 -7.77
C ARG A 357 -0.52 8.11 -6.37
N ARG A 358 0.36 8.92 -5.81
CA ARG A 358 0.17 9.54 -4.50
C ARG A 358 -0.64 10.82 -4.57
N LEU A 359 -1.56 10.97 -3.64
CA LEU A 359 -2.22 12.23 -3.33
C LEU A 359 -1.28 13.07 -2.45
N ARG A 360 -0.80 14.22 -2.92
CA ARG A 360 -0.06 15.15 -2.07
C ARG A 360 -0.97 15.74 -1.01
N SER A 361 -0.55 15.68 0.26
CA SER A 361 -1.13 16.54 1.27
C SER A 361 -0.63 17.96 1.03
N SER A 362 -1.52 18.87 0.72
CA SER A 362 -1.28 20.28 0.97
C SER A 362 -1.34 20.50 2.49
N ARG A 363 -0.30 20.09 3.22
CA ARG A 363 -0.14 20.51 4.61
C ARG A 363 0.42 21.92 4.61
N GLY A 364 -0.45 22.91 4.70
CA GLY A 364 -0.18 24.07 5.50
C GLY A 364 -0.17 23.58 6.96
N SER A 365 0.97 23.55 7.60
CA SER A 365 1.08 23.32 9.04
C SER A 365 0.34 24.45 9.77
N PRO A 366 -0.67 24.20 10.61
CA PRO A 366 -1.28 25.23 11.44
C PRO A 366 -0.49 25.53 12.72
N PHE A 367 0.75 25.09 12.83
CA PHE A 367 1.60 25.40 13.98
C PHE A 367 2.66 26.45 13.62
N ARG A 368 2.25 27.73 13.60
CA ARG A 368 3.13 28.83 13.98
C ARG A 368 3.22 28.80 15.52
N SER A 369 4.39 28.52 16.05
CA SER A 369 4.71 28.78 17.45
C SER A 369 4.50 30.25 17.74
N ALA A 370 3.53 30.58 18.56
CA ALA A 370 3.53 31.88 19.26
C ALA A 370 4.62 31.80 20.33
N ALA A 371 5.68 32.59 20.15
CA ALA A 371 6.62 32.88 21.22
C ALA A 371 5.88 33.64 22.31
N PRO A 372 6.15 33.39 23.60
CA PRO A 372 5.57 34.23 24.66
C PRO A 372 6.22 35.60 24.64
N ALA A 373 5.42 36.63 24.46
CA ALA A 373 5.79 38.01 24.80
C ALA A 373 5.87 38.10 26.33
N ARG A 374 6.83 38.83 26.79
CA ARG A 374 7.17 39.13 28.20
C ARG A 374 5.98 39.54 29.05
#